data_f4d623dbb9e7ae7dfcf0a89b56dfdeb2
#
_entry.id   f4d623dbb9e7ae7dfcf0a89b56dfdeb2
#
_cell.length_a   1.000
_cell.length_b   1.000
_cell.length_c   1.000
_cell.angle_alpha   90.00
_cell.angle_beta   90.00
_cell.angle_gamma   90.00
#
_symmetry.space_group_name_H-M   'P 1'
#
loop_
_entity.id
_entity.type
_entity.pdbx_description
1 polymer ?
#
loop_
_entity_poly.entity_id
_entity_poly.type
_entity_poly.pdbx_seq_one_letter_code
_entity_poly.pdbx_strand_id
1 'polypeptide(L)'
;MGASEKRKDYISWDEYFMGIAMLSGMRSKDPNTQVGACIVSPDNKILSMGYNGFPKGCSDDEFPWERENDKDSNLTKYPFVTHSELNAILNYRGGSLEGTKLYVSLFPCNECAKAIIQAGIHTVVYDSDKYRGTPSNRAARRSAFHTAGQDVRYISGSERQIKGV
;
A
#
# COMPACT_ATOMS: atom_id res chain seq x y z
N MET A 1 15.83 44.67 10.39
CA MET A 1 16.37 43.53 9.66
C MET A 1 15.53 42.28 9.99
N GLY A 2 14.75 41.79 9.06
CA GLY A 2 14.01 40.57 9.27
C GLY A 2 14.90 39.34 9.01
N ALA A 3 15.09 38.51 10.04
CA ALA A 3 15.65 37.20 9.82
C ALA A 3 14.61 36.34 9.08
N SER A 4 15.06 35.62 8.07
CA SER A 4 14.18 34.65 7.41
C SER A 4 13.85 33.51 8.38
N GLU A 5 12.59 33.20 8.54
CA GLU A 5 12.14 32.06 9.32
C GLU A 5 11.95 30.84 8.42
N LYS A 6 12.02 29.63 9.02
CA LYS A 6 11.71 28.40 8.29
C LYS A 6 10.27 28.42 7.79
N ARG A 7 10.01 27.79 6.65
CA ARG A 7 8.63 27.56 6.19
C ARG A 7 7.84 26.78 7.25
N LYS A 8 6.56 27.09 7.38
CA LYS A 8 5.63 26.40 8.29
C LYS A 8 4.63 25.50 7.55
N ASP A 9 4.56 25.64 6.24
CA ASP A 9 3.61 24.95 5.37
C ASP A 9 4.21 23.73 4.65
N TYR A 10 5.34 23.22 5.12
CA TYR A 10 5.90 21.99 4.58
C TYR A 10 5.09 20.78 5.04
N ILE A 11 5.04 19.75 4.18
CA ILE A 11 4.28 18.53 4.47
C ILE A 11 4.97 17.69 5.53
N SER A 12 4.19 16.89 6.27
CA SER A 12 4.70 15.95 7.24
C SER A 12 5.37 14.74 6.56
N TRP A 13 6.10 13.95 7.31
CA TRP A 13 6.64 12.69 6.83
C TRP A 13 5.52 11.73 6.35
N ASP A 14 4.42 11.65 7.08
CA ASP A 14 3.29 10.81 6.70
C ASP A 14 2.65 11.27 5.38
N GLU A 15 2.45 12.57 5.21
CA GLU A 15 1.95 13.14 3.95
C GLU A 15 2.91 12.84 2.80
N TYR A 16 4.20 12.99 3.03
CA TYR A 16 5.23 12.71 2.01
C TYR A 16 5.17 11.25 1.57
N PHE A 17 5.25 10.31 2.52
CA PHE A 17 5.28 8.89 2.19
C PHE A 17 3.95 8.39 1.63
N MET A 18 2.84 8.89 2.14
CA MET A 18 1.52 8.58 1.54
C MET A 18 1.42 9.16 0.13
N GLY A 19 1.95 10.34 -0.10
CA GLY A 19 2.04 10.93 -1.45
C GLY A 19 2.83 10.06 -2.42
N ILE A 20 3.94 9.50 -1.99
CA ILE A 20 4.74 8.55 -2.78
C ILE A 20 3.92 7.28 -3.06
N ALA A 21 3.22 6.74 -2.07
CA ALA A 21 2.34 5.58 -2.26
C ALA A 21 1.24 5.88 -3.29
N MET A 22 0.57 7.01 -3.16
CA MET A 22 -0.48 7.44 -4.10
C MET A 22 0.06 7.65 -5.51
N LEU A 23 1.21 8.28 -5.64
CA LEU A 23 1.87 8.48 -6.94
C LEU A 23 2.20 7.13 -7.59
N SER A 24 2.70 6.18 -6.80
CA SER A 24 2.96 4.81 -7.27
C SER A 24 1.69 4.15 -7.78
N GLY A 25 0.57 4.30 -7.06
CA GLY A 25 -0.73 3.79 -7.47
C GLY A 25 -1.22 4.32 -8.82
N MET A 26 -0.81 5.53 -9.20
CA MET A 26 -1.15 6.10 -10.51
C MET A 26 -0.50 5.34 -11.68
N ARG A 27 0.47 4.49 -11.42
CA ARG A 27 1.04 3.56 -12.41
C ARG A 27 0.18 2.32 -12.63
N SER A 28 -0.77 2.02 -11.77
CA SER A 28 -1.64 0.85 -11.93
C SER A 28 -2.55 0.98 -13.14
N LYS A 29 -2.62 -0.09 -13.92
CA LYS A 29 -3.50 -0.19 -15.10
C LYS A 29 -4.84 -0.83 -14.78
N ASP A 30 -5.07 -1.19 -13.51
CA ASP A 30 -6.35 -1.75 -13.08
C ASP A 30 -7.47 -0.72 -13.27
N PRO A 31 -8.50 -1.01 -14.07
CA PRO A 31 -9.57 -0.06 -14.33
C PRO A 31 -10.49 0.19 -13.13
N ASN A 32 -10.46 -0.69 -12.13
CA ASN A 32 -11.38 -0.64 -10.99
C ASN A 32 -10.78 0.03 -9.76
N THR A 33 -9.57 -0.38 -9.36
CA THR A 33 -8.93 0.12 -8.15
C THR A 33 -7.42 0.22 -8.34
N GLN A 34 -6.88 1.41 -8.20
CA GLN A 34 -5.45 1.69 -8.28
C GLN A 34 -4.93 1.87 -6.86
N VAL A 35 -4.00 1.02 -6.45
CA VAL A 35 -3.43 1.03 -5.10
C VAL A 35 -1.92 1.19 -5.20
N GLY A 36 -1.36 1.99 -4.33
CA GLY A 36 0.07 2.18 -4.20
C GLY A 36 0.56 1.95 -2.79
N ALA A 37 1.81 1.51 -2.67
CA ALA A 37 2.47 1.26 -1.41
C ALA A 37 3.90 1.79 -1.41
N CYS A 38 4.36 2.22 -0.24
CA CYS A 38 5.72 2.71 -0.02
C CYS A 38 6.24 2.14 1.30
N ILE A 39 7.39 1.49 1.25
CA ILE A 39 8.07 0.97 2.44
C ILE A 39 9.19 1.93 2.83
N VAL A 40 9.24 2.27 4.12
CA VAL A 40 10.12 3.28 4.67
C VAL A 40 10.87 2.70 5.87
N SER A 41 12.17 2.97 5.96
CA SER A 41 12.98 2.58 7.11
C SER A 41 12.60 3.35 8.38
N PRO A 42 12.99 2.86 9.58
CA PRO A 42 12.72 3.59 10.84
C PRO A 42 13.28 5.01 10.85
N ASP A 43 14.34 5.28 10.10
CA ASP A 43 14.99 6.60 9.98
C ASP A 43 14.51 7.40 8.76
N ASN A 44 13.32 7.09 8.23
CA ASN A 44 12.64 7.84 7.16
C ASN A 44 13.35 7.81 5.81
N LYS A 45 13.93 6.68 5.44
CA LYS A 45 14.47 6.45 4.09
C LYS A 45 13.50 5.58 3.29
N ILE A 46 13.16 6.01 2.08
CA ILE A 46 12.33 5.21 1.17
C ILE A 46 13.13 4.00 0.71
N LEU A 47 12.61 2.81 0.98
CA LEU A 47 13.26 1.54 0.64
C LEU A 47 12.68 0.91 -0.63
N SER A 48 11.39 0.95 -0.80
CA SER A 48 10.70 0.31 -1.92
C SER A 48 9.32 0.91 -2.14
N MET A 49 8.81 0.73 -3.35
CA MET A 49 7.46 1.15 -3.75
C MET A 49 6.83 0.03 -4.57
N GLY A 50 5.51 0.00 -4.58
CA GLY A 50 4.75 -0.95 -5.37
C GLY A 50 3.39 -0.39 -5.76
N TYR A 51 2.81 -0.94 -6.81
CA TYR A 51 1.43 -0.72 -7.22
C TYR A 51 0.85 -2.04 -7.71
N ASN A 52 -0.48 -2.16 -7.71
CA ASN A 52 -1.12 -3.41 -8.13
C ASN A 52 -1.06 -3.60 -9.65
N GLY A 53 -0.75 -4.82 -10.06
CA GLY A 53 -0.62 -5.18 -11.46
C GLY A 53 -0.31 -6.66 -11.64
N PHE A 54 -0.23 -7.09 -12.89
CA PHE A 54 0.13 -8.46 -13.21
C PHE A 54 1.63 -8.71 -13.01
N PRO A 55 2.02 -9.97 -12.78
CA PRO A 55 3.41 -10.33 -12.66
C PRO A 55 4.21 -9.98 -13.92
N LYS A 56 5.49 -9.79 -13.72
CA LYS A 56 6.42 -9.50 -14.82
C LYS A 56 6.35 -10.58 -15.90
N GLY A 57 6.16 -10.15 -17.14
CA GLY A 57 6.02 -11.05 -18.28
C GLY A 57 4.57 -11.45 -18.59
N CYS A 58 3.62 -11.13 -17.73
CA CYS A 58 2.19 -11.29 -18.02
C CYS A 58 1.67 -10.03 -18.70
N SER A 59 1.09 -10.19 -19.89
CA SER A 59 0.62 -9.07 -20.69
C SER A 59 -0.59 -8.39 -20.06
N ASP A 60 -0.54 -7.08 -19.91
CA ASP A 60 -1.67 -6.28 -19.44
C ASP A 60 -2.83 -6.26 -20.44
N ASP A 61 -2.56 -6.59 -21.69
CA ASP A 61 -3.57 -6.63 -22.77
C ASP A 61 -4.21 -8.02 -22.95
N GLU A 62 -3.58 -9.06 -22.43
CA GLU A 62 -4.05 -10.45 -22.60
C GLU A 62 -4.70 -11.02 -21.33
N PHE A 63 -4.25 -10.59 -20.14
CA PHE A 63 -4.80 -11.06 -18.89
C PHE A 63 -6.08 -10.31 -18.52
N PRO A 64 -7.04 -10.98 -17.85
CA PRO A 64 -8.34 -10.37 -17.55
C PRO A 64 -8.26 -9.32 -16.42
N TRP A 65 -8.97 -8.21 -16.60
CA TRP A 65 -9.13 -7.18 -15.58
C TRP A 65 -10.50 -7.22 -14.89
N GLU A 66 -11.36 -8.13 -15.29
CA GLU A 66 -12.72 -8.29 -14.75
C GLU A 66 -12.68 -8.67 -13.27
N ARG A 67 -13.70 -8.19 -12.54
CA ARG A 67 -13.89 -8.54 -11.13
C ARG A 67 -14.75 -9.78 -10.95
N GLU A 68 -15.62 -10.08 -11.89
CA GLU A 68 -16.60 -11.15 -11.82
C GLU A 68 -16.68 -11.91 -13.14
N ASN A 69 -16.87 -13.21 -13.05
CA ASN A 69 -17.18 -14.06 -14.20
C ASN A 69 -17.98 -15.27 -13.71
N ASP A 70 -19.17 -15.50 -14.29
CA ASP A 70 -20.10 -16.54 -13.85
C ASP A 70 -19.66 -17.95 -14.25
N LYS A 71 -18.74 -18.07 -15.19
CA LYS A 71 -18.33 -19.36 -15.75
C LYS A 71 -16.99 -19.86 -15.20
N ASP A 72 -16.04 -18.96 -15.04
CA ASP A 72 -14.69 -19.33 -14.64
C ASP A 72 -14.03 -18.16 -13.88
N SER A 73 -13.66 -18.40 -12.64
CA SER A 73 -12.94 -17.40 -11.81
C SER A 73 -11.57 -17.03 -12.39
N ASN A 74 -11.00 -17.90 -13.23
CA ASN A 74 -9.75 -17.61 -13.94
C ASN A 74 -9.91 -16.59 -15.08
N LEU A 75 -11.14 -16.20 -15.38
CA LEU A 75 -11.44 -15.09 -16.28
C LEU A 75 -11.59 -13.75 -15.53
N THR A 76 -11.19 -13.73 -14.28
CA THR A 76 -11.08 -12.51 -13.45
C THR A 76 -9.62 -12.17 -13.16
N LYS A 77 -9.37 -10.95 -12.70
CA LYS A 77 -8.01 -10.50 -12.35
C LYS A 77 -7.44 -11.19 -11.09
N TYR A 78 -8.28 -11.67 -10.20
CA TYR A 78 -7.88 -12.08 -8.85
C TYR A 78 -6.85 -13.21 -8.77
N PRO A 79 -6.86 -14.23 -9.64
CA PRO A 79 -5.81 -15.25 -9.61
C PRO A 79 -4.44 -14.72 -10.06
N PHE A 80 -4.38 -13.59 -10.74
CA PHE A 80 -3.17 -13.14 -11.43
C PHE A 80 -2.61 -11.81 -10.90
N VAL A 81 -3.46 -10.92 -10.39
CA VAL A 81 -3.01 -9.60 -9.95
C VAL A 81 -2.18 -9.70 -8.66
N THR A 82 -1.03 -9.07 -8.66
CA THR A 82 -0.20 -8.87 -7.46
C THR A 82 -0.53 -7.53 -6.85
N HIS A 83 -0.88 -7.50 -5.58
CA HIS A 83 -1.24 -6.28 -4.88
C HIS A 83 -0.02 -5.37 -4.64
N SER A 84 -0.28 -4.10 -4.42
CA SER A 84 0.76 -3.08 -4.25
C SER A 84 1.72 -3.38 -3.11
N GLU A 85 1.21 -3.87 -1.99
CA GLU A 85 1.99 -4.18 -0.79
C GLU A 85 2.96 -5.32 -1.06
N LEU A 86 2.47 -6.39 -1.67
CA LEU A 86 3.31 -7.52 -2.04
C LEU A 86 4.35 -7.11 -3.08
N ASN A 87 3.98 -6.30 -4.06
CA ASN A 87 4.94 -5.76 -5.03
C ASN A 87 6.03 -4.92 -4.35
N ALA A 88 5.67 -4.07 -3.38
CA ALA A 88 6.65 -3.29 -2.64
C ALA A 88 7.63 -4.19 -1.87
N ILE A 89 7.13 -5.25 -1.23
CA ILE A 89 7.96 -6.23 -0.50
C ILE A 89 8.90 -6.96 -1.48
N LEU A 90 8.37 -7.47 -2.58
CA LEU A 90 9.13 -8.25 -3.56
C LEU A 90 10.11 -7.39 -4.37
N ASN A 91 9.82 -6.11 -4.55
CA ASN A 91 10.71 -5.17 -5.26
C ASN A 91 11.90 -4.73 -4.40
N TYR A 92 11.85 -4.93 -3.09
CA TYR A 92 12.94 -4.56 -2.21
C TYR A 92 14.13 -5.50 -2.40
N ARG A 93 15.29 -4.94 -2.71
CA ARG A 93 16.53 -5.66 -3.00
C ARG A 93 17.60 -5.50 -1.92
N GLY A 94 17.23 -4.88 -0.80
CA GLY A 94 18.15 -4.68 0.33
C GLY A 94 18.15 -5.85 1.31
N GLY A 95 18.52 -5.57 2.54
CA GLY A 95 18.52 -6.52 3.63
C GLY A 95 17.15 -6.76 4.25
N SER A 96 17.07 -6.71 5.58
CA SER A 96 15.83 -6.96 6.31
C SER A 96 14.86 -5.78 6.20
N LEU A 97 13.56 -6.10 6.16
CA LEU A 97 12.47 -5.12 6.34
C LEU A 97 12.00 -5.01 7.79
N GLU A 98 12.71 -5.63 8.71
CA GLU A 98 12.35 -5.63 10.14
C GLU A 98 12.25 -4.21 10.70
N GLY A 99 11.15 -3.92 11.41
CA GLY A 99 10.92 -2.63 12.05
C GLY A 99 10.54 -1.49 11.10
N THR A 100 10.34 -1.77 9.81
CA THR A 100 9.99 -0.75 8.82
C THR A 100 8.52 -0.33 8.90
N LYS A 101 8.18 0.70 8.12
CA LYS A 101 6.83 1.25 7.99
C LYS A 101 6.34 1.06 6.57
N LEU A 102 5.07 0.69 6.41
CA LEU A 102 4.38 0.61 5.13
C LEU A 102 3.30 1.68 5.05
N TYR A 103 3.38 2.50 4.02
CA TYR A 103 2.32 3.44 3.64
C TYR A 103 1.57 2.84 2.46
N VAL A 104 0.26 2.75 2.56
CA VAL A 104 -0.58 2.14 1.53
C VAL A 104 -1.87 2.94 1.33
N SER A 105 -2.27 3.18 0.10
CA SER A 105 -3.45 3.99 -0.19
C SER A 105 -4.78 3.31 0.17
N LEU A 106 -4.80 1.97 0.23
CA LEU A 106 -5.97 1.17 0.62
C LEU A 106 -5.58 0.17 1.70
N PHE A 107 -6.41 0.01 2.72
CA PHE A 107 -6.18 -0.95 3.80
C PHE A 107 -5.89 -2.36 3.24
N PRO A 108 -4.82 -3.03 3.71
CA PRO A 108 -4.39 -4.32 3.16
C PRO A 108 -5.44 -5.42 3.30
N CYS A 109 -5.52 -6.29 2.31
CA CYS A 109 -6.28 -7.54 2.41
C CYS A 109 -5.57 -8.53 3.34
N ASN A 110 -6.26 -9.63 3.67
CA ASN A 110 -5.71 -10.64 4.57
C ASN A 110 -4.43 -11.31 4.03
N GLU A 111 -4.32 -11.50 2.73
CA GLU A 111 -3.11 -12.08 2.13
C GLU A 111 -1.91 -11.15 2.24
N CYS A 112 -2.11 -9.85 1.93
CA CYS A 112 -1.06 -8.85 2.10
C CYS A 112 -0.70 -8.64 3.57
N ALA A 113 -1.66 -8.69 4.47
CA ALA A 113 -1.41 -8.60 5.91
C ALA A 113 -0.45 -9.68 6.40
N LYS A 114 -0.61 -10.92 5.94
CA LYS A 114 0.31 -12.02 6.25
C LYS A 114 1.73 -11.71 5.76
N ALA A 115 1.86 -11.26 4.54
CA ALA A 115 3.15 -10.91 3.94
C ALA A 115 3.83 -9.75 4.67
N ILE A 116 3.08 -8.72 5.05
CA ILE A 116 3.55 -7.56 5.81
C ILE A 116 4.13 -8.01 7.16
N ILE A 117 3.39 -8.83 7.89
CA ILE A 117 3.82 -9.34 9.20
C ILE A 117 5.06 -10.21 9.05
N GLN A 118 5.04 -11.15 8.11
CA GLN A 118 6.14 -12.10 7.91
C GLN A 118 7.43 -11.41 7.43
N ALA A 119 7.30 -10.30 6.70
CA ALA A 119 8.45 -9.49 6.29
C ALA A 119 9.07 -8.68 7.44
N GLY A 120 8.41 -8.60 8.60
CA GLY A 120 8.88 -7.84 9.76
C GLY A 120 8.50 -6.36 9.74
N ILE A 121 7.63 -5.94 8.84
CA ILE A 121 7.11 -4.56 8.79
C ILE A 121 6.26 -4.33 10.03
N HIS A 122 6.61 -3.31 10.83
CA HIS A 122 5.96 -3.08 12.12
C HIS A 122 4.74 -2.15 12.04
N THR A 123 4.84 -1.11 11.24
CA THR A 123 3.83 -0.05 11.16
C THR A 123 3.15 -0.06 9.81
N VAL A 124 1.82 0.05 9.81
CA VAL A 124 1.01 0.22 8.59
C VAL A 124 0.21 1.50 8.70
N VAL A 125 0.41 2.41 7.76
CA VAL A 125 -0.36 3.65 7.64
C VAL A 125 -1.19 3.59 6.37
N TYR A 126 -2.50 3.74 6.48
CA TYR A 126 -3.42 3.64 5.33
C TYR A 126 -4.26 4.90 5.15
N ASP A 127 -4.71 5.14 3.92
CA ASP A 127 -5.55 6.29 3.58
C ASP A 127 -7.03 5.92 3.45
N SER A 128 -7.35 4.81 2.82
CA SER A 128 -8.74 4.38 2.59
C SER A 128 -9.00 3.00 3.18
N ASP A 129 -10.18 2.82 3.72
CA ASP A 129 -10.67 1.54 4.24
C ASP A 129 -12.08 1.25 3.69
N LYS A 130 -12.27 1.48 2.40
CA LYS A 130 -13.57 1.35 1.73
C LYS A 130 -14.16 -0.07 1.79
N TYR A 131 -13.34 -1.08 2.03
CA TYR A 131 -13.78 -2.47 2.17
C TYR A 131 -13.93 -2.91 3.63
N ARG A 132 -14.01 -1.96 4.56
CA ARG A 132 -14.20 -2.25 5.98
C ARG A 132 -15.41 -3.14 6.20
N GLY A 133 -15.24 -4.16 7.06
CA GLY A 133 -16.30 -5.12 7.39
C GLY A 133 -16.42 -6.32 6.45
N THR A 134 -15.70 -6.35 5.32
CA THR A 134 -15.61 -7.56 4.50
C THR A 134 -14.86 -8.66 5.24
N PRO A 135 -15.08 -9.95 4.92
CA PRO A 135 -14.36 -11.05 5.58
C PRO A 135 -12.84 -10.89 5.50
N SER A 136 -12.29 -10.49 4.36
CA SER A 136 -10.86 -10.25 4.18
C SER A 136 -10.34 -9.14 5.09
N ASN A 137 -11.04 -8.01 5.16
CA ASN A 137 -10.66 -6.88 6.02
C ASN A 137 -10.70 -7.27 7.49
N ARG A 138 -11.74 -7.97 7.93
CA ARG A 138 -11.84 -8.46 9.32
C ARG A 138 -10.70 -9.43 9.67
N ALA A 139 -10.34 -10.32 8.75
CA ALA A 139 -9.22 -11.23 8.95
C ALA A 139 -7.89 -10.49 9.08
N ALA A 140 -7.63 -9.50 8.22
CA ALA A 140 -6.44 -8.68 8.29
C ALA A 140 -6.34 -7.93 9.62
N ARG A 141 -7.43 -7.24 10.03
CA ARG A 141 -7.45 -6.45 11.26
C ARG A 141 -7.32 -7.30 12.51
N ARG A 142 -8.17 -8.30 12.63
CA ARG A 142 -8.36 -9.03 13.89
C ARG A 142 -7.33 -10.12 14.09
N SER A 143 -7.17 -10.99 13.12
CA SER A 143 -6.33 -12.18 13.28
C SER A 143 -4.87 -11.96 12.93
N ALA A 144 -4.57 -11.00 12.06
CA ALA A 144 -3.20 -10.74 11.65
C ALA A 144 -2.59 -9.56 12.40
N PHE A 145 -3.05 -8.35 12.14
CA PHE A 145 -2.39 -7.16 12.69
C PHE A 145 -2.53 -7.04 14.21
N HIS A 146 -3.72 -7.26 14.74
CA HIS A 146 -3.94 -7.16 16.19
C HIS A 146 -3.13 -8.21 16.97
N THR A 147 -3.20 -9.48 16.55
CA THR A 147 -2.51 -10.58 17.23
C THR A 147 -0.99 -10.48 17.11
N ALA A 148 -0.49 -10.00 15.98
CA ALA A 148 0.94 -9.82 15.76
C ALA A 148 1.50 -8.56 16.43
N GLY A 149 0.68 -7.71 17.04
CA GLY A 149 1.13 -6.48 17.71
C GLY A 149 1.56 -5.38 16.76
N GLN A 150 0.99 -5.37 15.55
CA GLN A 150 1.29 -4.35 14.55
C GLN A 150 0.73 -2.98 14.94
N ASP A 151 1.48 -1.92 14.68
CA ASP A 151 1.01 -0.55 14.77
C ASP A 151 0.29 -0.18 13.46
N VAL A 152 -1.04 -0.13 13.50
CA VAL A 152 -1.87 0.14 12.32
C VAL A 152 -2.65 1.42 12.57
N ARG A 153 -2.44 2.44 11.73
CA ARG A 153 -3.12 3.72 11.89
C ARG A 153 -3.60 4.30 10.57
N TYR A 154 -4.68 5.04 10.68
CA TYR A 154 -5.26 5.81 9.61
C TYR A 154 -4.55 7.16 9.49
N ILE A 155 -4.22 7.58 8.26
CA ILE A 155 -3.68 8.91 8.04
C ILE A 155 -4.80 9.96 8.25
N SER A 156 -4.52 11.01 9.01
CA SER A 156 -5.55 12.02 9.31
C SER A 156 -5.98 12.80 8.06
N GLY A 157 -7.22 13.30 8.09
CA GLY A 157 -7.77 14.08 6.96
C GLY A 157 -6.97 15.35 6.66
N SER A 158 -6.35 15.96 7.66
CA SER A 158 -5.45 17.12 7.49
C SER A 158 -4.15 16.76 6.79
N GLU A 159 -3.73 15.52 6.87
CA GLU A 159 -2.50 15.01 6.26
C GLU A 159 -2.71 14.45 4.85
N ARG A 160 -3.95 14.47 4.34
CA ARG A 160 -4.29 13.97 3.01
C ARG A 160 -4.11 14.98 1.89
N GLN A 161 -3.94 16.25 2.22
CA GLN A 161 -3.98 17.33 1.23
C GLN A 161 -2.63 17.52 0.53
N ILE A 162 -2.20 16.52 -0.20
CA ILE A 162 -1.10 16.67 -1.13
C ILE A 162 -1.73 17.04 -2.47
N LYS A 163 -1.57 18.30 -2.86
CA LYS A 163 -2.11 18.80 -4.13
C LYS A 163 -1.50 18.04 -5.30
N GLY A 164 -2.35 17.47 -6.14
CA GLY A 164 -1.94 16.80 -7.37
C GLY A 164 -1.58 15.31 -7.23
N VAL A 165 -1.81 14.72 -6.07
CA VAL A 165 -1.55 13.28 -5.85
C VAL A 165 -2.80 12.53 -5.43
#